data_b529ecc625cf24386e1e4ad51edbe9ff
#
_entry.id   b529ecc625cf24386e1e4ad51edbe9ff
#
_cell.length_a   1.000
_cell.length_b   1.000
_cell.length_c   1.000
_cell.angle_alpha   90.00
_cell.angle_beta   90.00
_cell.angle_gamma   90.00
#
_symmetry.space_group_name_H-M   'P 1'
#
loop_
_entity.id
_entity.type
_entity.pdbx_description
1 polymer ?
#
loop_
_entity_poly.entity_id
_entity_poly.type
_entity_poly.pdbx_seq_one_letter_code
_entity_poly.pdbx_strand_id
1 'polypeptide(L)'
;MQSVTIGNPPEYLRLTAVHQQPNNLPEHVQRQKRRYLDVELRTHDLTAAARVDLMHEYAGLVQFFDQVVAHWPEWDHSFMGWGRANALQLEVDHGPRPYGGPDHFRVTVRLHNSRRHTYWRVETILILSPEELEAVARDLHRLTD
;
A
#
# COMPACT_ATOMS: atom_id res chain seq x y z
N MET A 1 -6.56 -16.17 3.75
CA MET A 1 -6.02 -14.85 4.11
C MET A 1 -6.59 -13.78 3.19
N GLN A 2 -6.87 -12.62 3.73
CA GLN A 2 -7.41 -11.51 2.94
C GLN A 2 -6.28 -10.80 2.21
N SER A 3 -6.47 -10.58 0.93
CA SER A 3 -5.46 -10.00 0.06
C SER A 3 -6.10 -8.96 -0.86
N VAL A 4 -5.38 -7.87 -1.09
CA VAL A 4 -5.80 -6.80 -2.01
C VAL A 4 -4.68 -6.55 -3.01
N THR A 5 -5.02 -6.45 -4.28
CA THR A 5 -4.06 -6.17 -5.35
C THR A 5 -4.32 -4.80 -5.93
N ILE A 6 -3.27 -3.98 -5.98
CA ILE A 6 -3.28 -2.66 -6.60
C ILE A 6 -2.49 -2.77 -7.90
N GLY A 7 -3.13 -2.43 -9.01
CA GLY A 7 -2.54 -2.58 -10.33
C GLY A 7 -2.97 -3.87 -11.00
N ASN A 8 -2.39 -4.13 -12.16
CA ASN A 8 -2.73 -5.28 -13.00
C ASN A 8 -1.48 -6.09 -13.31
N PRO A 9 -1.50 -7.43 -13.12
CA PRO A 9 -0.35 -8.23 -13.51
C PRO A 9 0.04 -7.96 -14.96
N PRO A 10 1.33 -7.91 -15.30
CA PRO A 10 2.46 -8.33 -14.46
C PRO A 10 3.00 -7.28 -13.48
N GLU A 11 2.42 -6.09 -13.40
CA GLU A 11 2.87 -5.01 -12.53
C GLU A 11 1.82 -4.70 -11.47
N TYR A 12 2.13 -5.00 -10.21
CA TYR A 12 1.17 -4.83 -9.12
C TYR A 12 1.84 -4.72 -7.75
N LEU A 13 1.06 -4.20 -6.82
CA LEU A 13 1.34 -4.25 -5.39
C LEU A 13 0.27 -5.13 -4.74
N ARG A 14 0.67 -6.18 -4.07
CA ARG A 14 -0.25 -7.06 -3.33
C ARG A 14 -0.05 -6.87 -1.83
N LEU A 15 -1.15 -6.64 -1.15
CA LEU A 15 -1.19 -6.47 0.30
C LEU A 15 -1.98 -7.61 0.91
N THR A 16 -1.35 -8.37 1.79
CA THR A 16 -1.99 -9.51 2.45
C THR A 16 -2.00 -9.31 3.96
N ALA A 17 -3.18 -9.36 4.55
CA ALA A 17 -3.34 -9.20 5.99
C ALA A 17 -2.77 -10.40 6.74
N VAL A 18 -2.00 -10.12 7.79
CA VAL A 18 -1.41 -11.15 8.65
C VAL A 18 -1.92 -10.94 10.07
N HIS A 19 -2.64 -11.94 10.57
CA HIS A 19 -3.27 -11.86 11.89
C HIS A 19 -2.48 -12.57 12.99
N GLN A 20 -1.44 -13.33 12.64
CA GLN A 20 -0.65 -14.04 13.62
C GLN A 20 0.51 -13.20 14.11
N GLN A 21 0.69 -13.15 15.42
CA GLN A 21 1.85 -12.51 16.03
C GLN A 21 2.98 -13.52 16.20
N PRO A 22 4.24 -13.07 16.13
CA PRO A 22 5.36 -13.93 16.43
C PRO A 22 5.27 -14.49 17.85
N ASN A 23 5.46 -15.80 17.99
CA ASN A 23 5.32 -16.50 19.28
C ASN A 23 6.45 -16.19 20.28
N ASN A 24 7.49 -15.52 19.82
CA ASN A 24 8.67 -15.23 20.64
C ASN A 24 8.65 -13.85 21.30
N LEU A 25 7.52 -13.13 21.19
CA LEU A 25 7.39 -11.84 21.81
C LEU A 25 7.02 -11.98 23.30
N PRO A 26 7.45 -11.04 24.16
CA PRO A 26 6.99 -10.97 25.52
C PRO A 26 5.47 -10.93 25.61
N GLU A 27 4.89 -11.50 26.65
CA GLU A 27 3.45 -11.63 26.80
C GLU A 27 2.72 -10.29 26.70
N HIS A 28 3.28 -9.23 27.30
CA HIS A 28 2.66 -7.90 27.25
C HIS A 28 2.61 -7.31 25.84
N VAL A 29 3.57 -7.65 24.97
CA VAL A 29 3.59 -7.25 23.58
C VAL A 29 2.58 -8.04 22.77
N GLN A 30 2.43 -9.35 23.06
CA GLN A 30 1.44 -10.19 22.41
C GLN A 30 0.01 -9.71 22.66
N ARG A 31 -0.25 -9.13 23.82
CA ARG A 31 -1.57 -8.58 24.17
C ARG A 31 -1.93 -7.33 23.38
N GLN A 32 -0.97 -6.68 22.73
CA GLN A 32 -1.18 -5.44 21.98
C GLN A 32 -1.74 -5.65 20.58
N LYS A 33 -2.03 -6.87 20.17
CA LYS A 33 -2.66 -7.20 18.87
C LYS A 33 -2.13 -6.37 17.70
N ARG A 34 -0.86 -6.57 17.37
CA ARG A 34 -0.27 -5.87 16.22
C ARG A 34 -0.83 -6.41 14.91
N ARG A 35 -0.94 -5.53 13.94
CA ARG A 35 -1.37 -5.84 12.59
C ARG A 35 -0.21 -5.72 11.62
N TYR A 36 -0.04 -6.71 10.79
CA TYR A 36 1.01 -6.76 9.78
C TYR A 36 0.41 -6.89 8.39
N LEU A 37 1.13 -6.34 7.42
CA LEU A 37 0.87 -6.61 6.01
C LEU A 37 2.07 -7.32 5.42
N ASP A 38 1.82 -8.42 4.72
CA ASP A 38 2.80 -8.95 3.78
C ASP A 38 2.61 -8.21 2.47
N VAL A 39 3.66 -7.52 2.03
CA VAL A 39 3.65 -6.67 0.85
C VAL A 39 4.52 -7.31 -0.21
N GLU A 40 3.95 -7.50 -1.40
CA GLU A 40 4.69 -7.96 -2.58
C GLU A 40 4.54 -6.90 -3.68
N LEU A 41 5.68 -6.38 -4.13
CA LEU A 41 5.73 -5.47 -5.26
C LEU A 41 6.37 -6.20 -6.44
N ARG A 42 5.68 -6.23 -7.57
CA ARG A 42 6.16 -6.92 -8.75
C ARG A 42 6.07 -6.03 -9.98
N THR A 43 7.17 -5.99 -10.74
CA THR A 43 7.24 -5.38 -12.06
C THR A 43 7.78 -6.42 -13.04
N HIS A 44 7.99 -6.04 -14.30
CA HIS A 44 8.57 -6.96 -15.30
C HIS A 44 9.92 -7.53 -14.88
N ASP A 45 10.75 -6.71 -14.23
CA ASP A 45 12.14 -7.05 -13.98
C ASP A 45 12.46 -7.21 -12.50
N LEU A 46 11.48 -7.01 -11.61
CA LEU A 46 11.75 -6.94 -10.18
C LEU A 46 10.61 -7.55 -9.38
N THR A 47 10.98 -8.30 -8.35
CA THR A 47 10.06 -8.71 -7.29
C THR A 47 10.68 -8.34 -5.96
N ALA A 48 9.92 -7.62 -5.14
CA ALA A 48 10.33 -7.25 -3.79
C ALA A 48 9.22 -7.59 -2.81
N ALA A 49 9.59 -8.06 -1.64
CA ALA A 49 8.62 -8.43 -0.62
C ALA A 49 9.11 -8.03 0.76
N ALA A 50 8.19 -7.58 1.61
CA ALA A 50 8.51 -7.22 2.98
C ALA A 50 7.26 -7.36 3.85
N ARG A 51 7.48 -7.62 5.13
CA ARG A 51 6.42 -7.56 6.13
C ARG A 51 6.42 -6.19 6.79
N VAL A 52 5.30 -5.52 6.74
CA VAL A 52 5.14 -4.15 7.26
C VAL A 52 4.32 -4.20 8.54
N ASP A 53 4.85 -3.58 9.59
CA ASP A 53 4.15 -3.45 10.87
C ASP A 53 3.27 -2.20 10.82
N LEU A 54 1.95 -2.41 10.85
CA LEU A 54 0.96 -1.32 10.88
C LEU A 54 0.60 -0.90 12.30
N MET A 55 1.35 -1.38 13.28
CA MET A 55 1.08 -1.12 14.71
C MET A 55 -0.23 -1.78 15.16
N HIS A 56 -1.34 -1.07 15.09
CA HIS A 56 -2.58 -1.54 15.72
C HIS A 56 -3.73 -1.82 14.75
N GLU A 57 -3.70 -1.27 13.54
CA GLU A 57 -4.90 -1.34 12.69
C GLU A 57 -4.62 -1.14 11.21
N TYR A 58 -5.51 -1.69 10.39
CA TYR A 58 -5.53 -1.43 8.95
C TYR A 58 -6.29 -0.16 8.59
N ALA A 59 -6.99 0.43 9.54
CA ALA A 59 -7.92 1.54 9.30
C ALA A 59 -7.26 2.75 8.63
N GLY A 60 -6.02 3.08 8.98
CA GLY A 60 -5.31 4.20 8.37
C GLY A 60 -5.13 4.05 6.88
N LEU A 61 -4.79 2.84 6.41
CA LEU A 61 -4.64 2.55 5.00
C LEU A 61 -5.99 2.58 4.28
N VAL A 62 -7.03 2.00 4.88
CA VAL A 62 -8.39 2.02 4.33
C VAL A 62 -8.88 3.46 4.19
N GLN A 63 -8.74 4.28 5.22
CA GLN A 63 -9.14 5.67 5.21
C GLN A 63 -8.40 6.48 4.15
N PHE A 64 -7.12 6.21 3.96
CA PHE A 64 -6.33 6.89 2.95
C PHE A 64 -6.95 6.73 1.56
N PHE A 65 -7.26 5.50 1.15
CA PHE A 65 -7.85 5.27 -0.17
C PHE A 65 -9.29 5.77 -0.26
N ASP A 66 -10.06 5.69 0.82
CA ASP A 66 -11.40 6.27 0.84
C ASP A 66 -11.36 7.79 0.61
N GLN A 67 -10.41 8.48 1.23
CA GLN A 67 -10.23 9.92 1.04
C GLN A 67 -9.76 10.26 -0.37
N VAL A 68 -8.86 9.45 -0.93
CA VAL A 68 -8.42 9.62 -2.32
C VAL A 68 -9.62 9.57 -3.26
N VAL A 69 -10.45 8.54 -3.13
CA VAL A 69 -11.64 8.37 -3.98
C VAL A 69 -12.64 9.50 -3.78
N ALA A 70 -12.85 9.96 -2.54
CA ALA A 70 -13.82 11.00 -2.23
C ALA A 70 -13.41 12.38 -2.76
N HIS A 71 -12.12 12.67 -2.82
CA HIS A 71 -11.64 14.03 -3.08
C HIS A 71 -10.97 14.24 -4.43
N TRP A 72 -10.63 13.19 -5.18
CA TRP A 72 -9.89 13.36 -6.42
C TRP A 72 -10.56 14.27 -7.46
N PRO A 73 -11.90 14.34 -7.57
CA PRO A 73 -12.51 15.23 -8.56
C PRO A 73 -12.17 16.71 -8.33
N GLU A 74 -11.78 17.07 -7.11
CA GLU A 74 -11.46 18.43 -6.71
C GLU A 74 -9.96 18.73 -6.72
N TRP A 75 -9.12 17.75 -7.07
CA TRP A 75 -7.69 17.92 -7.04
C TRP A 75 -7.21 18.80 -8.18
N ASP A 76 -6.50 19.85 -7.82
CA ASP A 76 -5.79 20.70 -8.75
C ASP A 76 -4.29 20.60 -8.44
N HIS A 77 -3.60 19.68 -9.14
CA HIS A 77 -2.16 19.46 -9.03
C HIS A 77 -1.69 18.99 -7.65
N SER A 78 -2.58 18.49 -6.81
CA SER A 78 -2.19 17.99 -5.49
C SER A 78 -2.01 16.47 -5.48
N PHE A 79 -1.34 15.99 -4.46
CA PHE A 79 -1.20 14.57 -4.22
C PHE A 79 -1.60 14.26 -2.78
N MET A 80 -1.90 12.98 -2.52
CA MET A 80 -2.12 12.48 -1.17
C MET A 80 -1.12 11.39 -0.88
N GLY A 81 -0.62 11.36 0.34
CA GLY A 81 0.37 10.39 0.77
C GLY A 81 -0.04 9.65 2.04
N TRP A 82 0.40 8.43 2.13
CA TRP A 82 0.30 7.59 3.30
C TRP A 82 1.59 6.80 3.45
N GLY A 83 1.99 6.53 4.69
CA GLY A 83 3.16 5.70 4.85
C GLY A 83 3.46 5.28 6.26
N ARG A 84 4.22 4.21 6.33
CA ARG A 84 4.99 3.79 7.49
C ARG A 84 6.45 4.01 7.12
N ALA A 85 7.04 5.05 7.66
CA ALA A 85 8.25 5.72 7.19
C ALA A 85 9.44 4.80 6.90
N ASN A 86 9.52 3.66 7.55
CA ASN A 86 10.66 2.75 7.41
C ASN A 86 10.33 1.49 6.61
N ALA A 87 9.17 1.43 5.97
CA ALA A 87 8.75 0.22 5.28
C ALA A 87 7.97 0.50 4.00
N LEU A 88 6.79 1.09 4.07
CA LEU A 88 5.93 1.29 2.91
C LEU A 88 5.43 2.73 2.86
N GLN A 89 5.56 3.36 1.70
CA GLN A 89 4.99 4.67 1.42
C GLN A 89 4.21 4.61 0.12
N LEU A 90 3.04 5.23 0.12
CA LEU A 90 2.18 5.36 -1.05
C LEU A 90 1.86 6.83 -1.27
N GLU A 91 2.00 7.28 -2.51
CA GLU A 91 1.56 8.60 -2.94
C GLU A 91 0.64 8.42 -4.14
N VAL A 92 -0.51 9.07 -4.10
CA VAL A 92 -1.44 9.06 -5.21
C VAL A 92 -1.57 10.47 -5.75
N ASP A 93 -1.36 10.64 -7.04
CA ASP A 93 -1.61 11.89 -7.71
C ASP A 93 -2.37 11.66 -9.02
N HIS A 94 -3.04 12.71 -9.46
CA HIS A 94 -3.75 12.75 -10.73
C HIS A 94 -2.80 13.37 -11.73
N GLY A 95 -1.93 12.54 -12.27
CA GLY A 95 -0.80 13.00 -13.05
C GLY A 95 -1.18 13.58 -14.40
N PRO A 96 -0.44 14.61 -14.83
CA PRO A 96 -0.53 15.06 -16.20
C PRO A 96 0.12 14.05 -17.15
N ARG A 97 -0.19 14.21 -18.44
CA ARG A 97 0.47 13.46 -19.50
C ARG A 97 1.99 13.46 -19.34
N PRO A 98 2.71 12.41 -19.77
CA PRO A 98 2.25 11.31 -20.63
C PRO A 98 1.77 10.07 -19.89
N TYR A 99 1.64 10.10 -18.57
CA TYR A 99 1.32 8.92 -17.76
C TYR A 99 -0.19 8.72 -17.67
N GLY A 100 -0.77 8.16 -18.72
CA GLY A 100 -2.20 7.97 -18.79
C GLY A 100 -2.92 9.25 -19.21
N GLY A 101 -4.08 9.39 -19.46
CA GLY A 101 -4.82 10.60 -19.77
C GLY A 101 -5.24 11.34 -18.51
N PRO A 102 -6.11 12.37 -18.67
CA PRO A 102 -6.60 13.12 -17.53
C PRO A 102 -7.39 12.29 -16.52
N ASP A 103 -7.79 11.08 -16.88
CA ASP A 103 -8.58 10.18 -16.05
C ASP A 103 -7.75 9.03 -15.47
N HIS A 104 -6.44 9.21 -15.33
CA HIS A 104 -5.59 8.20 -14.74
C HIS A 104 -4.84 8.74 -13.53
N PHE A 105 -4.58 7.84 -12.59
CA PHE A 105 -3.85 8.15 -11.37
C PHE A 105 -2.51 7.48 -11.36
N ARG A 106 -1.51 8.16 -10.82
CA ARG A 106 -0.22 7.57 -10.51
C ARG A 106 -0.21 7.19 -9.05
N VAL A 107 0.05 5.93 -8.78
CA VAL A 107 0.30 5.45 -7.43
C VAL A 107 1.78 5.16 -7.32
N THR A 108 2.51 6.03 -6.64
CA THR A 108 3.93 5.84 -6.40
C THR A 108 4.09 4.97 -5.16
N VAL A 109 4.76 3.84 -5.33
CA VAL A 109 5.00 2.87 -4.26
C VAL A 109 6.47 2.91 -3.91
N ARG A 110 6.78 3.14 -2.63
CA ARG A 110 8.13 3.01 -2.09
C ARG A 110 8.13 1.94 -1.03
N LEU A 111 8.89 0.89 -1.27
CA LEU A 111 9.02 -0.23 -0.34
C LEU A 111 10.47 -0.31 0.13
N HIS A 112 10.65 -0.33 1.43
CA HIS A 112 11.97 -0.39 2.06
C HIS A 112 12.05 -1.62 2.95
N ASN A 113 13.23 -2.19 3.04
CA ASN A 113 13.51 -3.16 4.07
C ASN A 113 14.90 -2.87 4.65
N SER A 114 14.95 -2.72 5.97
CA SER A 114 16.19 -2.50 6.69
C SER A 114 16.35 -3.62 7.71
N ARG A 115 17.37 -4.46 7.51
CA ARG A 115 17.77 -5.50 8.44
C ARG A 115 19.19 -5.24 8.89
N ARG A 116 19.63 -5.92 9.92
CA ARG A 116 20.90 -5.68 10.62
C ARG A 116 22.11 -5.48 9.70
N HIS A 117 22.17 -6.19 8.58
CA HIS A 117 23.29 -6.12 7.63
C HIS A 117 22.88 -5.84 6.21
N THR A 118 21.58 -5.59 5.97
CA THR A 118 21.05 -5.36 4.63
C THR A 118 20.06 -4.23 4.64
N TYR A 119 20.18 -3.38 3.63
CA TYR A 119 19.18 -2.35 3.35
C TYR A 119 18.89 -2.35 1.87
N TRP A 120 17.62 -2.29 1.52
CA TRP A 120 17.21 -2.08 0.14
C TRP A 120 15.97 -1.19 0.09
N ARG A 121 15.83 -0.52 -1.04
CA ARG A 121 14.71 0.36 -1.33
C ARG A 121 14.30 0.16 -2.77
N VAL A 122 13.00 0.07 -3.01
CA VAL A 122 12.41 -0.05 -4.34
C VAL A 122 11.33 1.00 -4.50
N GLU A 123 11.30 1.65 -5.65
CA GLU A 123 10.27 2.60 -6.00
C GLU A 123 9.72 2.27 -7.37
N THR A 124 8.40 2.27 -7.50
CA THR A 124 7.73 2.10 -8.79
C THR A 124 6.46 2.93 -8.84
N ILE A 125 5.97 3.15 -10.04
CA ILE A 125 4.72 3.87 -10.28
C ILE A 125 3.74 2.92 -10.96
N LEU A 126 2.56 2.79 -10.36
CA LEU A 126 1.44 2.03 -10.93
C LEU A 126 0.42 3.03 -11.47
N ILE A 127 -0.10 2.76 -12.66
CA ILE A 127 -1.10 3.63 -13.29
C ILE A 127 -2.46 2.96 -13.16
N LEU A 128 -3.41 3.68 -12.57
CA LEU A 128 -4.77 3.19 -12.33
C LEU A 128 -5.81 4.09 -12.98
N SER A 129 -6.86 3.49 -13.51
CA SER A 129 -8.07 4.22 -13.89
C SER A 129 -8.88 4.59 -12.63
N PRO A 130 -9.85 5.52 -12.74
CA PRO A 130 -10.74 5.82 -11.62
C PRO A 130 -11.48 4.58 -11.11
N GLU A 131 -11.94 3.70 -12.00
CA GLU A 131 -12.65 2.47 -11.64
C GLU A 131 -11.75 1.50 -10.88
N GLU A 132 -10.49 1.38 -11.30
CA GLU A 132 -9.51 0.56 -10.61
C GLU A 132 -9.21 1.12 -9.21
N LEU A 133 -9.10 2.44 -9.09
CA LEU A 133 -8.86 3.10 -7.81
C LEU A 133 -10.03 2.88 -6.85
N GLU A 134 -11.26 3.02 -7.34
CA GLU A 134 -12.47 2.76 -6.56
C GLU A 134 -12.54 1.30 -6.11
N ALA A 135 -12.15 0.37 -6.99
CA ALA A 135 -12.11 -1.04 -6.66
C ALA A 135 -11.10 -1.33 -5.55
N VAL A 136 -9.93 -0.71 -5.60
CA VAL A 136 -8.92 -0.83 -4.54
C VAL A 136 -9.47 -0.33 -3.21
N ALA A 137 -10.08 0.85 -3.19
CA ALA A 137 -10.66 1.41 -1.97
C ALA A 137 -11.72 0.48 -1.38
N ARG A 138 -12.60 -0.07 -2.22
CA ARG A 138 -13.61 -1.03 -1.79
C ARG A 138 -12.99 -2.31 -1.24
N ASP A 139 -12.00 -2.85 -1.95
CA ASP A 139 -11.38 -4.12 -1.57
C ASP A 139 -10.59 -4.00 -0.28
N LEU A 140 -10.00 -2.84 0.00
CA LEU A 140 -9.27 -2.62 1.25
C LEU A 140 -10.17 -2.73 2.49
N HIS A 141 -11.47 -2.47 2.35
CA HIS A 141 -12.40 -2.68 3.47
C HIS A 141 -12.51 -4.14 3.91
N ARG A 142 -12.01 -5.08 3.11
CA ARG A 142 -11.92 -6.48 3.51
C ARG A 142 -10.77 -6.75 4.46
N LEU A 143 -9.81 -5.83 4.57
CA LEU A 143 -8.74 -5.91 5.56
C LEU A 143 -9.32 -5.45 6.90
N THR A 144 -9.87 -6.38 7.64
CA THR A 144 -10.52 -6.08 8.92
C THR A 144 -9.64 -6.48 10.08
N ASP A 145 -9.82 -5.79 11.17
CA ASP A 145 -9.12 -6.07 12.44
C ASP A 145 -9.72 -7.22 13.22
#